data_4c8bb4d0fb683caf3846087a960c6c7c
#
_entry.id   4c8bb4d0fb683caf3846087a960c6c7c
#
_cell.length_a   1.000
_cell.length_b   1.000
_cell.length_c   1.000
_cell.angle_alpha   90.00
_cell.angle_beta   90.00
_cell.angle_gamma   90.00
#
_symmetry.space_group_name_H-M   'P 1'
#
loop_
_entity.id
_entity.type
_entity.pdbx_description
1 polymer ?
#
loop_
_entity_poly.entity_id
_entity_poly.type
_entity_poly.pdbx_seq_one_letter_code
_entity_poly.pdbx_strand_id
1 'polypeptide(L)'
;KLARLGVKNMKIMDISQYDLSYVIAEIWKYSNIVLATPTYNADVFYKNHSLLHEMAALNVQNRKISLIFNSSWGGKTQETVMSYIDKMKNITLVGESFTIKSSYKDHNESELDALAKDIFDSLK
;
A
#
# COMPACT_ATOMS: atom_id res chain seq x y z
N LYS A 1 -0.84 -13.83 5.66
CA LYS A 1 -0.09 -13.60 6.92
C LYS A 1 -0.93 -12.85 7.98
N LEU A 2 -1.65 -11.81 7.58
CA LEU A 2 -2.50 -11.08 8.54
C LEU A 2 -3.62 -11.97 9.08
N ALA A 3 -4.21 -12.81 8.24
CA ALA A 3 -5.26 -13.73 8.68
C ALA A 3 -4.75 -14.70 9.75
N ARG A 4 -3.51 -15.17 9.63
CA ARG A 4 -2.89 -16.04 10.63
C ARG A 4 -2.66 -15.34 11.96
N LEU A 5 -2.49 -14.03 11.94
CA LEU A 5 -2.33 -13.21 13.14
C LEU A 5 -3.67 -12.86 13.81
N GLY A 6 -4.78 -13.22 13.18
CA GLY A 6 -6.10 -13.01 13.75
C GLY A 6 -6.89 -11.83 13.19
N VAL A 7 -6.41 -11.22 12.12
CA VAL A 7 -7.15 -10.14 11.45
C VAL A 7 -8.36 -10.75 10.74
N LYS A 8 -9.56 -10.26 11.07
CA LYS A 8 -10.82 -10.81 10.56
C LYS A 8 -11.46 -9.96 9.48
N ASN A 9 -11.37 -8.63 9.63
CA ASN A 9 -12.00 -7.70 8.68
C ASN A 9 -10.96 -7.22 7.69
N MET A 10 -10.86 -7.92 6.56
CA MET A 10 -9.95 -7.57 5.48
C MET A 10 -10.67 -7.58 4.15
N LYS A 11 -10.30 -6.64 3.29
CA LYS A 11 -10.73 -6.63 1.90
C LYS A 11 -9.48 -6.59 1.02
N ILE A 12 -9.37 -7.51 0.08
CA ILE A 12 -8.27 -7.55 -0.88
C ILE A 12 -8.83 -7.20 -2.25
N MET A 13 -8.23 -6.20 -2.89
CA MET A 13 -8.69 -5.75 -4.20
C MET A 13 -7.51 -5.62 -5.15
N ASP A 14 -7.64 -6.25 -6.32
CA ASP A 14 -6.74 -6.01 -7.44
C ASP A 14 -7.31 -4.83 -8.22
N ILE A 15 -6.64 -3.68 -8.13
CA ILE A 15 -7.19 -2.46 -8.72
C ILE A 15 -7.25 -2.49 -10.24
N SER A 16 -6.59 -3.46 -10.88
CA SER A 16 -6.73 -3.66 -12.32
C SER A 16 -8.10 -4.23 -12.71
N GLN A 17 -8.83 -4.80 -11.74
CA GLN A 17 -10.11 -5.47 -11.96
C GLN A 17 -11.31 -4.63 -11.52
N TYR A 18 -11.10 -3.50 -10.88
CA TYR A 18 -12.17 -2.69 -10.31
C TYR A 18 -12.10 -1.26 -10.81
N ASP A 19 -13.27 -0.62 -10.88
CA ASP A 19 -13.32 0.82 -11.05
C ASP A 19 -12.80 1.49 -9.78
N LEU A 20 -12.08 2.59 -9.93
CA LEU A 20 -11.48 3.28 -8.79
C LEU A 20 -12.51 3.74 -7.76
N SER A 21 -13.75 4.00 -8.18
CA SER A 21 -14.80 4.41 -7.25
C SER A 21 -15.09 3.32 -6.21
N TYR A 22 -15.04 2.05 -6.59
CA TYR A 22 -15.22 0.95 -5.64
C TYR A 22 -14.05 0.84 -4.67
N VAL A 23 -12.83 1.04 -5.16
CA VAL A 23 -11.64 1.00 -4.32
C VAL A 23 -11.68 2.14 -3.29
N ILE A 24 -12.01 3.34 -3.73
CA ILE A 24 -12.13 4.51 -2.84
C ILE A 24 -13.21 4.27 -1.77
N ALA A 25 -14.34 3.68 -2.16
CA ALA A 25 -15.41 3.37 -1.19
C ALA A 25 -14.91 2.44 -0.08
N GLU A 26 -14.09 1.44 -0.43
CA GLU A 26 -13.51 0.54 0.56
C GLU A 26 -12.48 1.24 1.44
N ILE A 27 -11.69 2.16 0.87
CA ILE A 27 -10.70 2.92 1.63
C ILE A 27 -11.36 3.71 2.76
N TRP A 28 -12.55 4.28 2.50
CA TRP A 28 -13.28 5.03 3.52
C TRP A 28 -13.79 4.17 4.68
N LYS A 29 -13.89 2.84 4.47
CA LYS A 29 -14.38 1.92 5.50
C LYS A 29 -13.31 1.44 6.46
N TYR A 30 -12.04 1.49 6.08
CA TYR A 30 -10.96 0.88 6.85
C TYR A 30 -9.97 1.94 7.33
N SER A 31 -9.42 1.70 8.53
CA SER A 31 -8.41 2.60 9.10
C SER A 31 -7.01 2.31 8.57
N ASN A 32 -6.76 1.07 8.16
CA ASN A 32 -5.45 0.63 7.70
C ASN A 32 -5.52 0.23 6.24
N ILE A 33 -4.55 0.71 5.46
CA ILE A 33 -4.49 0.45 4.02
C ILE A 33 -3.11 -0.09 3.70
N VAL A 34 -3.04 -1.19 2.96
CA VAL A 34 -1.80 -1.72 2.43
C VAL A 34 -1.81 -1.49 0.92
N LEU A 35 -0.87 -0.70 0.45
CA LEU A 35 -0.72 -0.42 -0.98
C LEU A 35 0.43 -1.25 -1.53
N ALA A 36 0.12 -2.16 -2.45
CA ALA A 36 1.10 -2.95 -3.16
C ALA A 36 1.19 -2.41 -4.59
N THR A 37 2.35 -1.91 -4.97
CA THR A 37 2.53 -1.16 -6.21
C THR A 37 3.65 -1.74 -7.06
N PRO A 38 3.35 -2.25 -8.27
CA PRO A 38 4.41 -2.59 -9.22
C PRO A 38 4.97 -1.34 -9.87
N THR A 39 6.22 -1.42 -10.31
CA THR A 39 6.85 -0.37 -11.10
C THR A 39 6.59 -0.64 -12.58
N TYR A 40 6.16 0.39 -13.30
CA TYR A 40 5.93 0.32 -14.73
C TYR A 40 6.68 1.49 -15.39
N ASN A 41 7.56 1.17 -16.34
CA ASN A 41 8.41 2.17 -16.99
C ASN A 41 9.17 3.03 -15.96
N ALA A 42 9.73 2.37 -14.95
CA ALA A 42 10.49 3.00 -13.86
C ALA A 42 9.67 3.97 -12.99
N ASP A 43 8.36 3.86 -13.04
CA ASP A 43 7.46 4.67 -12.22
C ASP A 43 6.28 3.83 -11.76
N VAL A 44 5.37 4.43 -11.01
CA VAL A 44 4.19 3.78 -10.44
C VAL A 44 3.27 3.29 -11.56
N PHE A 45 2.70 2.09 -11.39
CA PHE A 45 1.66 1.60 -12.29
C PHE A 45 0.53 2.62 -12.36
N TYR A 46 0.03 2.90 -13.57
CA TYR A 46 -0.84 4.04 -13.82
C TYR A 46 -2.14 4.05 -12.99
N LYS A 47 -2.73 2.89 -12.70
CA LYS A 47 -3.93 2.83 -11.87
C LYS A 47 -3.64 3.17 -10.40
N ASN A 48 -2.48 2.77 -9.91
CA ASN A 48 -2.05 3.18 -8.56
C ASN A 48 -1.82 4.68 -8.51
N HIS A 49 -1.26 5.25 -9.58
CA HIS A 49 -1.05 6.68 -9.70
C HIS A 49 -2.40 7.41 -9.64
N SER A 50 -3.38 6.94 -10.42
CA SER A 50 -4.72 7.51 -10.41
C SER A 50 -5.40 7.36 -9.06
N LEU A 51 -5.23 6.20 -8.41
CA LEU A 51 -5.78 5.98 -7.08
C LEU A 51 -5.21 6.96 -6.06
N LEU A 52 -3.90 7.13 -6.05
CA LEU A 52 -3.25 8.05 -5.12
C LEU A 52 -3.68 9.49 -5.38
N HIS A 53 -3.81 9.87 -6.64
CA HIS A 53 -4.29 11.20 -7.01
C HIS A 53 -5.72 11.43 -6.48
N GLU A 54 -6.61 10.47 -6.65
CA GLU A 54 -7.98 10.57 -6.16
C GLU A 54 -8.03 10.60 -4.63
N MET A 55 -7.21 9.79 -3.96
CA MET A 55 -7.13 9.81 -2.50
C MET A 55 -6.76 11.19 -1.99
N ALA A 56 -5.77 11.81 -2.61
CA ALA A 56 -5.33 13.15 -2.22
C ALA A 56 -6.41 14.19 -2.53
N ALA A 57 -7.04 14.09 -3.71
CA ALA A 57 -8.07 15.05 -4.14
C ALA A 57 -9.32 14.96 -3.27
N LEU A 58 -9.67 13.76 -2.80
CA LEU A 58 -10.85 13.54 -1.96
C LEU A 58 -10.56 13.70 -0.47
N ASN A 59 -9.37 14.16 -0.12
CA ASN A 59 -8.96 14.42 1.25
C ASN A 59 -9.00 13.17 2.16
N VAL A 60 -8.55 12.04 1.64
CA VAL A 60 -8.32 10.85 2.48
C VAL A 60 -7.36 11.24 3.58
N GLN A 61 -7.74 10.98 4.83
CA GLN A 61 -6.97 11.41 6.00
C GLN A 61 -7.20 10.47 7.16
N ASN A 62 -6.36 10.59 8.18
CA ASN A 62 -6.49 9.81 9.42
C ASN A 62 -6.41 8.31 9.14
N ARG A 63 -5.44 7.92 8.31
CA ARG A 63 -5.26 6.52 7.91
C ARG A 63 -3.85 6.05 8.23
N LYS A 64 -3.74 4.76 8.48
CA LYS A 64 -2.44 4.09 8.61
C LYS A 64 -2.17 3.37 7.30
N ILE A 65 -1.03 3.63 6.70
CA ILE A 65 -0.69 3.10 5.38
C ILE A 65 0.61 2.32 5.45
N SER A 66 0.62 1.14 4.86
CA SER A 66 1.81 0.32 4.68
C SER A 66 2.08 0.17 3.18
N LEU A 67 3.35 0.16 2.80
CA LEU A 67 3.75 0.17 1.40
C LEU A 67 4.55 -1.08 1.03
N ILE A 68 4.17 -1.67 -0.10
CA ILE A 68 4.89 -2.78 -0.71
C ILE A 68 5.18 -2.41 -2.16
N PHE A 69 6.44 -2.51 -2.56
CA PHE A 69 6.84 -2.19 -3.92
C PHE A 69 7.39 -3.41 -4.62
N ASN A 70 7.12 -3.53 -5.91
CA ASN A 70 7.75 -4.53 -6.77
C ASN A 70 8.46 -3.78 -7.90
N SER A 71 9.78 -3.94 -8.00
CA SER A 71 10.58 -3.23 -8.98
C SER A 71 11.72 -4.11 -9.47
N SER A 72 11.87 -4.22 -10.79
CA SER A 72 13.02 -4.90 -11.40
C SER A 72 14.21 -3.96 -11.57
N TRP A 73 13.92 -2.67 -11.65
CA TRP A 73 14.91 -1.63 -11.92
C TRP A 73 14.78 -0.55 -10.87
N GLY A 74 15.85 0.17 -10.58
CA GLY A 74 15.75 1.37 -9.78
C GLY A 74 14.74 2.33 -10.43
N GLY A 75 13.95 3.00 -9.64
CA GLY A 75 12.95 3.90 -10.18
C GLY A 75 12.45 4.88 -9.14
N LYS A 76 11.51 5.72 -9.54
CA LYS A 76 10.97 6.78 -8.70
C LYS A 76 9.68 6.37 -7.99
N THR A 77 9.37 5.06 -7.97
CA THR A 77 8.09 4.58 -7.44
C THR A 77 7.86 5.06 -6.01
N GLN A 78 8.86 4.87 -5.14
CA GLN A 78 8.72 5.27 -3.75
C GLN A 78 8.58 6.77 -3.60
N GLU A 79 9.37 7.55 -4.34
CA GLU A 79 9.28 9.01 -4.29
C GLU A 79 7.92 9.50 -4.77
N THR A 80 7.40 8.91 -5.85
CA THR A 80 6.09 9.28 -6.40
C THR A 80 4.99 8.99 -5.39
N VAL A 81 4.99 7.80 -4.80
CA VAL A 81 3.98 7.42 -3.80
C VAL A 81 4.05 8.38 -2.60
N MET A 82 5.24 8.65 -2.11
CA MET A 82 5.42 9.54 -0.96
C MET A 82 4.96 10.96 -1.27
N SER A 83 5.13 11.43 -2.51
CA SER A 83 4.67 12.76 -2.88
C SER A 83 3.16 12.91 -2.76
N TYR A 84 2.39 11.85 -3.04
CA TYR A 84 0.95 11.86 -2.83
C TYR A 84 0.58 11.74 -1.37
N ILE A 85 1.26 10.87 -0.63
CA ILE A 85 0.99 10.68 0.80
C ILE A 85 1.25 11.97 1.57
N ASP A 86 2.29 12.71 1.21
CA ASP A 86 2.61 13.98 1.87
C ASP A 86 1.53 15.05 1.68
N LYS A 87 0.70 14.90 0.66
CA LYS A 87 -0.44 15.81 0.43
C LYS A 87 -1.66 15.45 1.27
N MET A 88 -1.68 14.28 1.87
CA MET A 88 -2.79 13.83 2.70
C MET A 88 -2.53 14.20 4.16
N LYS A 89 -3.62 14.40 4.93
CA LYS A 89 -3.50 14.81 6.31
C LYS A 89 -3.50 13.63 7.26
N ASN A 90 -2.63 13.66 8.25
CA ASN A 90 -2.61 12.70 9.34
C ASN A 90 -2.52 11.26 8.85
N ILE A 91 -1.55 11.00 7.99
CA ILE A 91 -1.23 9.67 7.52
C ILE A 91 -0.03 9.15 8.32
N THR A 92 -0.18 7.99 8.91
CA THR A 92 0.89 7.31 9.63
C THR A 92 1.37 6.13 8.80
N LEU A 93 2.66 6.09 8.50
CA LEU A 93 3.25 4.95 7.82
C LEU A 93 3.51 3.85 8.85
N VAL A 94 3.06 2.64 8.55
CA VAL A 94 3.18 1.49 9.44
C VAL A 94 4.24 0.55 8.88
N GLY A 95 5.29 0.31 9.68
CA GLY A 95 6.39 -0.55 9.29
C GLY A 95 7.28 0.09 8.25
N GLU A 96 8.32 -0.61 7.87
CA GLU A 96 9.22 -0.16 6.83
C GLU A 96 8.67 -0.51 5.46
N SER A 97 8.95 0.34 4.47
CA SER A 97 8.60 0.04 3.08
C SER A 97 9.27 -1.25 2.66
N PHE A 98 8.49 -2.13 2.05
CA PHE A 98 8.96 -3.45 1.64
C PHE A 98 9.09 -3.48 0.12
N THR A 99 10.28 -3.83 -0.37
CA THR A 99 10.54 -3.87 -1.81
C THR A 99 10.92 -5.28 -2.24
N ILE A 100 10.20 -5.82 -3.22
CA ILE A 100 10.52 -7.08 -3.87
C ILE A 100 11.17 -6.74 -5.21
N LYS A 101 12.43 -7.15 -5.38
CA LYS A 101 13.15 -6.90 -6.63
C LYS A 101 12.96 -8.11 -7.54
N SER A 102 12.34 -7.89 -8.70
CA SER A 102 12.06 -8.89 -9.73
C SER A 102 11.10 -9.98 -9.25
N SER A 103 11.55 -10.88 -8.37
CA SER A 103 10.73 -11.99 -7.88
C SER A 103 10.88 -12.15 -6.38
N TYR A 104 9.85 -12.74 -5.77
CA TYR A 104 9.85 -13.06 -4.35
C TYR A 104 10.94 -14.06 -4.02
N LYS A 105 11.72 -13.80 -2.97
CA LYS A 105 12.83 -14.65 -2.54
C LYS A 105 12.66 -15.03 -1.07
N ASP A 106 13.40 -16.05 -0.63
CA ASP A 106 13.30 -16.57 0.73
C ASP A 106 13.52 -15.50 1.80
N HIS A 107 14.49 -14.61 1.60
CA HIS A 107 14.73 -13.55 2.57
C HIS A 107 13.58 -12.52 2.64
N ASN A 108 12.72 -12.45 1.63
CA ASN A 108 11.56 -11.60 1.65
C ASN A 108 10.49 -12.10 2.63
N GLU A 109 10.53 -13.39 2.98
CA GLU A 109 9.58 -13.98 3.94
C GLU A 109 9.68 -13.30 5.30
N SER A 110 10.89 -13.14 5.82
CA SER A 110 11.07 -12.51 7.14
C SER A 110 10.70 -11.03 7.11
N GLU A 111 11.02 -10.32 6.02
CA GLU A 111 10.64 -8.91 5.88
C GLU A 111 9.12 -8.77 5.84
N LEU A 112 8.44 -9.65 5.12
CA LEU A 112 6.99 -9.62 5.00
C LEU A 112 6.33 -9.98 6.34
N ASP A 113 6.90 -10.94 7.08
CA ASP A 113 6.40 -11.28 8.41
C ASP A 113 6.52 -10.11 9.38
N ALA A 114 7.64 -9.38 9.33
CA ALA A 114 7.83 -8.20 10.16
C ALA A 114 6.81 -7.11 9.83
N LEU A 115 6.57 -6.87 8.55
CA LEU A 115 5.57 -5.90 8.11
C LEU A 115 4.17 -6.30 8.57
N ALA A 116 3.81 -7.58 8.41
CA ALA A 116 2.51 -8.08 8.84
C ALA A 116 2.31 -7.90 10.34
N LYS A 117 3.34 -8.14 11.14
CA LYS A 117 3.28 -7.93 12.58
C LYS A 117 3.07 -6.46 12.92
N ASP A 118 3.80 -5.58 12.25
CA ASP A 118 3.67 -4.14 12.48
C ASP A 118 2.25 -3.66 12.15
N ILE A 119 1.68 -4.16 11.05
CA ILE A 119 0.31 -3.85 10.67
C ILE A 119 -0.67 -4.35 11.74
N PHE A 120 -0.50 -5.60 12.16
CA PHE A 120 -1.36 -6.18 13.18
C PHE A 120 -1.31 -5.38 14.49
N ASP A 121 -0.13 -5.01 14.93
CA ASP A 121 0.04 -4.23 16.17
C ASP A 121 -0.60 -2.85 16.04
N SER A 122 -0.62 -2.27 14.84
CA SER A 122 -1.21 -0.96 14.61
C SER A 122 -2.74 -0.96 14.66
N LEU A 123 -3.36 -2.14 14.59
CA LEU A 123 -4.82 -2.27 14.66
C LEU A 123 -5.36 -2.19 16.09
N LYS A 124 -4.48 -2.28 17.07
CA LYS A 124 -4.88 -2.26 18.49
C LYS A 124 -5.14 -0.87 19.02
#